data_a311f3e3b208679e194f7838fe5d6bc9
#
_entry.id   a311f3e3b208679e194f7838fe5d6bc9
#
_cell.length_a   1.000
_cell.length_b   1.000
_cell.length_c   1.000
_cell.angle_alpha   90.00
_cell.angle_beta   90.00
_cell.angle_gamma   90.00
#
_symmetry.space_group_name_H-M   'P 1'
#
loop_
_entity.id
_entity.type
_entity.pdbx_description
1 polymer ?
#
loop_
_entity_poly.entity_id
_entity_poly.type
_entity_poly.pdbx_seq_one_letter_code
_entity_poly.pdbx_strand_id
1 'polypeptide(L)'
;MPQSKILIADDNLTNVELLEAYLADLDCEIAVAVDGHETLKKAAEFQPDLILLDIMMPKLSGFEVCKALRKDPATRHIMILMVTALNESGDIERSLAAGCNDFYSKPIDKLGLVTRVKNLLELRSVTDELERLRSYIDNMEESLRPKPKC
;
A
#
# COMPACT_ATOMS: atom_id res chain seq x y z
N MET A 1 8.15 9.41 16.48
CA MET A 1 7.56 8.39 15.60
C MET A 1 8.20 8.45 14.22
N PRO A 2 8.51 7.31 13.63
CA PRO A 2 9.00 7.36 12.27
C PRO A 2 7.94 7.92 11.34
N GLN A 3 8.36 8.72 10.39
CA GLN A 3 7.51 9.31 9.37
C GLN A 3 6.94 8.21 8.48
N SER A 4 5.65 8.30 8.17
CA SER A 4 5.02 7.36 7.23
C SER A 4 5.55 7.57 5.81
N LYS A 5 5.68 6.49 5.05
CA LYS A 5 6.17 6.51 3.68
C LYS A 5 5.04 6.17 2.71
N ILE A 6 4.83 7.03 1.73
CA ILE A 6 3.78 6.86 0.72
C ILE A 6 4.42 6.88 -0.67
N LEU A 7 4.12 5.87 -1.48
CA LEU A 7 4.52 5.82 -2.88
C LEU A 7 3.31 6.18 -3.74
N ILE A 8 3.45 7.18 -4.60
CA ILE A 8 2.42 7.56 -5.56
C ILE A 8 2.80 6.96 -6.92
N ALA A 9 1.98 6.07 -7.45
CA ALA A 9 2.18 5.42 -8.72
C ALA A 9 1.14 5.90 -9.73
N ASP A 10 1.52 6.84 -10.59
CA ASP A 10 0.65 7.44 -11.60
C ASP A 10 1.54 8.03 -12.68
N ASP A 11 1.20 7.80 -13.96
CA ASP A 11 1.94 8.32 -15.10
C ASP A 11 1.60 9.78 -15.46
N ASN A 12 0.55 10.33 -14.87
CA ASN A 12 0.12 11.71 -15.11
C ASN A 12 0.68 12.63 -14.02
N LEU A 13 1.61 13.51 -14.41
CA LEU A 13 2.26 14.44 -13.46
C LEU A 13 1.27 15.39 -12.78
N THR A 14 0.22 15.80 -13.47
CA THR A 14 -0.82 16.66 -12.89
C THR A 14 -1.53 15.95 -11.73
N ASN A 15 -1.83 14.68 -11.90
CA ASN A 15 -2.43 13.87 -10.83
C ASN A 15 -1.46 13.71 -9.65
N VAL A 16 -0.19 13.46 -9.94
CA VAL A 16 0.86 13.34 -8.92
C VAL A 16 0.96 14.63 -8.10
N GLU A 17 1.02 15.76 -8.76
CA GLU A 17 1.11 17.08 -8.10
C GLU A 17 -0.11 17.34 -7.20
N LEU A 18 -1.30 16.97 -7.68
CA LEU A 18 -2.53 17.12 -6.92
C LEU A 18 -2.52 16.24 -5.66
N LEU A 19 -2.12 14.98 -5.80
CA LEU A 19 -2.02 14.06 -4.67
C LEU A 19 -0.98 14.53 -3.65
N GLU A 20 0.18 15.00 -4.11
CA GLU A 20 1.21 15.56 -3.23
C GLU A 20 0.68 16.78 -2.48
N ALA A 21 -0.05 17.65 -3.16
CA ALA A 21 -0.64 18.85 -2.52
C ALA A 21 -1.65 18.45 -1.45
N TYR A 22 -2.49 17.46 -1.72
CA TYR A 22 -3.48 17.00 -0.74
C TYR A 22 -2.85 16.32 0.47
N LEU A 23 -1.69 15.70 0.30
CA LEU A 23 -0.97 15.02 1.38
C LEU A 23 0.03 15.92 2.12
N ALA A 24 0.20 17.16 1.67
CA ALA A 24 1.22 18.07 2.22
C ALA A 24 1.09 18.32 3.73
N ASP A 25 -0.13 18.26 4.26
CA ASP A 25 -0.38 18.47 5.70
C ASP A 25 -0.12 17.23 6.56
N LEU A 26 0.12 16.07 5.91
CA LEU A 26 0.43 14.84 6.63
C LEU A 26 1.94 14.72 6.82
N ASP A 27 2.35 14.16 7.96
CA ASP A 27 3.76 13.88 8.21
C ASP A 27 4.14 12.58 7.50
N CYS A 28 4.48 12.72 6.22
CA CYS A 28 4.85 11.58 5.38
C CYS A 28 5.95 11.92 4.39
N GLU A 29 6.75 10.92 4.08
CA GLU A 29 7.75 10.97 3.02
C GLU A 29 7.12 10.39 1.76
N ILE A 30 7.22 11.11 0.63
CA ILE A 30 6.58 10.72 -0.62
C ILE A 30 7.61 10.39 -1.67
N ALA A 31 7.45 9.24 -2.32
CA ALA A 31 8.17 8.87 -3.54
C ALA A 31 7.16 8.73 -4.67
N VAL A 32 7.62 8.84 -5.91
CA VAL A 32 6.76 8.80 -7.09
C VAL A 32 7.29 7.78 -8.08
N ALA A 33 6.39 6.99 -8.67
CA ALA A 33 6.67 6.08 -9.77
C ALA A 33 5.72 6.40 -10.94
N VAL A 34 6.22 6.37 -12.17
CA VAL A 34 5.46 6.80 -13.34
C VAL A 34 4.99 5.64 -14.23
N ASP A 35 5.39 4.42 -13.94
CA ASP A 35 4.91 3.23 -14.63
C ASP A 35 4.94 2.02 -13.69
N GLY A 36 4.40 0.89 -14.17
CA GLY A 36 4.28 -0.30 -13.34
C GLY A 36 5.61 -0.91 -12.92
N HIS A 37 6.60 -0.92 -13.80
CA HIS A 37 7.93 -1.46 -13.48
C HIS A 37 8.63 -0.61 -12.43
N GLU A 38 8.59 0.71 -12.59
CA GLU A 38 9.15 1.63 -11.60
C GLU A 38 8.46 1.51 -10.26
N THR A 39 7.14 1.27 -10.26
CA THR A 39 6.37 1.06 -9.04
C THR A 39 6.88 -0.15 -8.26
N LEU A 40 7.08 -1.28 -8.95
CA LEU A 40 7.60 -2.49 -8.31
C LEU A 40 9.01 -2.28 -7.76
N LYS A 41 9.86 -1.63 -8.54
CA LYS A 41 11.24 -1.31 -8.12
C LYS A 41 11.24 -0.43 -6.87
N LYS A 42 10.50 0.66 -6.89
CA LYS A 42 10.46 1.59 -5.75
C LYS A 42 9.76 1.00 -4.54
N ALA A 43 8.76 0.15 -4.72
CA ALA A 43 8.15 -0.56 -3.60
C ALA A 43 9.17 -1.41 -2.84
N ALA A 44 10.05 -2.10 -3.57
CA ALA A 44 11.11 -2.90 -2.95
C ALA A 44 12.19 -2.05 -2.27
N GLU A 45 12.60 -0.95 -2.89
CA GLU A 45 13.68 -0.08 -2.41
C GLU A 45 13.22 0.86 -1.28
N PHE A 46 12.09 1.54 -1.49
CA PHE A 46 11.58 2.55 -0.58
C PHE A 46 10.85 1.95 0.62
N GLN A 47 10.27 0.76 0.47
CA GLN A 47 9.47 0.08 1.49
C GLN A 47 8.37 0.99 2.05
N PRO A 48 7.43 1.46 1.20
CA PRO A 48 6.38 2.36 1.66
C PRO A 48 5.39 1.63 2.58
N ASP A 49 4.71 2.40 3.41
CA ASP A 49 3.60 1.90 4.21
C ASP A 49 2.33 1.79 3.37
N LEU A 50 2.19 2.69 2.39
CA LEU A 50 1.01 2.79 1.54
C LEU A 50 1.43 3.16 0.12
N ILE A 51 0.76 2.55 -0.87
CA ILE A 51 0.89 2.91 -2.28
C ILE A 51 -0.46 3.45 -2.77
N LEU A 52 -0.45 4.66 -3.35
CA LEU A 52 -1.57 5.20 -4.12
C LEU A 52 -1.33 4.77 -5.56
N LEU A 53 -2.14 3.85 -6.08
CA LEU A 53 -1.84 3.15 -7.32
C LEU A 53 -2.94 3.39 -8.36
N ASP A 54 -2.55 3.98 -9.49
CA ASP A 54 -3.46 4.10 -10.64
C ASP A 54 -3.50 2.78 -11.40
N ILE A 55 -4.67 2.40 -11.88
CA ILE A 55 -4.85 1.19 -12.70
C ILE A 55 -4.31 1.40 -14.11
N MET A 56 -4.54 2.60 -14.68
CA MET A 56 -4.19 2.92 -16.06
C MET A 56 -2.78 3.47 -16.19
N MET A 57 -1.79 2.57 -16.13
CA MET A 57 -0.38 2.93 -16.31
C MET A 57 0.24 2.17 -17.49
N PRO A 58 1.26 2.77 -18.15
CA PRO A 58 1.98 2.05 -19.19
C PRO A 58 2.82 0.89 -18.62
N LYS A 59 3.17 -0.06 -19.46
CA LYS A 59 3.97 -1.25 -19.21
C LYS A 59 3.24 -2.31 -18.40
N LEU A 60 2.81 -2.00 -17.17
CA LEU A 60 2.02 -2.89 -16.33
C LEU A 60 0.84 -2.11 -15.76
N SER A 61 -0.35 -2.68 -15.81
CA SER A 61 -1.53 -2.07 -15.20
C SER A 61 -1.43 -2.11 -13.68
N GLY A 62 -2.23 -1.29 -12.99
CA GLY A 62 -2.31 -1.32 -11.54
C GLY A 62 -2.75 -2.67 -11.00
N PHE A 63 -3.61 -3.41 -11.72
CA PHE A 63 -4.00 -4.77 -11.33
C PHE A 63 -2.81 -5.71 -11.30
N GLU A 64 -1.98 -5.67 -12.34
CA GLU A 64 -0.78 -6.51 -12.44
C GLU A 64 0.25 -6.16 -11.37
N VAL A 65 0.45 -4.86 -11.13
CA VAL A 65 1.34 -4.37 -10.06
C VAL A 65 0.87 -4.86 -8.70
N CYS A 66 -0.41 -4.73 -8.41
CA CYS A 66 -0.99 -5.17 -7.14
C CYS A 66 -0.79 -6.67 -6.92
N LYS A 67 -1.07 -7.49 -7.94
CA LYS A 67 -0.85 -8.93 -7.87
C LYS A 67 0.63 -9.27 -7.61
N ALA A 68 1.53 -8.60 -8.30
CA ALA A 68 2.98 -8.82 -8.12
C ALA A 68 3.43 -8.47 -6.71
N LEU A 69 2.95 -7.34 -6.17
CA LEU A 69 3.26 -6.92 -4.80
C LEU A 69 2.80 -7.95 -3.76
N ARG A 70 1.62 -8.54 -3.96
CA ARG A 70 1.07 -9.53 -3.03
C ARG A 70 1.77 -10.88 -3.08
N LYS A 71 2.41 -11.22 -4.19
CA LYS A 71 3.18 -12.46 -4.33
C LYS A 71 4.56 -12.40 -3.71
N ASP A 72 5.14 -11.20 -3.60
CA ASP A 72 6.49 -11.02 -3.07
C ASP A 72 6.44 -10.86 -1.54
N PRO A 73 7.08 -11.73 -0.77
CA PRO A 73 7.12 -11.58 0.69
C PRO A 73 7.65 -10.24 1.19
N ALA A 74 8.51 -9.58 0.40
CA ALA A 74 9.08 -8.29 0.77
C ALA A 74 8.08 -7.13 0.67
N THR A 75 7.01 -7.28 -0.13
CA THR A 75 6.06 -6.20 -0.42
C THR A 75 4.60 -6.54 -0.14
N ARG A 76 4.28 -7.80 0.16
CA ARG A 76 2.88 -8.24 0.33
C ARG A 76 2.14 -7.56 1.48
N HIS A 77 2.86 -6.96 2.40
CA HIS A 77 2.30 -6.28 3.58
C HIS A 77 1.97 -4.81 3.32
N ILE A 78 2.39 -4.24 2.19
CA ILE A 78 2.16 -2.82 1.88
C ILE A 78 0.67 -2.59 1.64
N MET A 79 0.12 -1.53 2.23
CA MET A 79 -1.25 -1.13 1.98
C MET A 79 -1.37 -0.52 0.59
N ILE A 80 -2.43 -0.87 -0.15
CA ILE A 80 -2.65 -0.40 -1.52
C ILE A 80 -4.02 0.24 -1.62
N LEU A 81 -4.04 1.52 -2.02
CA LEU A 81 -5.24 2.25 -2.39
C LEU A 81 -5.24 2.46 -3.90
N MET A 82 -6.19 1.85 -4.60
CA MET A 82 -6.38 2.10 -6.02
C MET A 82 -7.04 3.45 -6.21
N VAL A 83 -6.42 4.33 -6.98
CA VAL A 83 -6.91 5.69 -7.25
C VAL A 83 -7.01 5.86 -8.76
N THR A 84 -8.19 5.76 -9.33
CA THR A 84 -8.36 5.67 -10.78
C THR A 84 -9.67 6.30 -11.27
N ALA A 85 -9.72 6.61 -12.56
CA ALA A 85 -10.94 7.07 -13.23
C ALA A 85 -11.93 5.91 -13.48
N LEU A 86 -11.50 4.65 -13.42
CA LEU A 86 -12.37 3.50 -13.57
C LEU A 86 -13.32 3.39 -12.38
N ASN A 87 -14.60 3.28 -12.63
CA ASN A 87 -15.62 3.30 -11.57
C ASN A 87 -16.74 2.29 -11.75
N GLU A 88 -16.59 1.35 -12.68
CA GLU A 88 -17.56 0.28 -12.86
C GLU A 88 -17.41 -0.78 -11.75
N SER A 89 -18.49 -1.45 -11.40
CA SER A 89 -18.48 -2.45 -10.35
C SER A 89 -17.50 -3.60 -10.62
N GLY A 90 -17.33 -3.99 -11.90
CA GLY A 90 -16.35 -5.00 -12.30
C GLY A 90 -14.91 -4.56 -12.03
N ASP A 91 -14.60 -3.27 -12.16
CA ASP A 91 -13.26 -2.73 -11.87
C ASP A 91 -12.96 -2.76 -10.38
N ILE A 92 -13.95 -2.47 -9.55
CA ILE A 92 -13.81 -2.54 -8.09
C ILE A 92 -13.55 -3.99 -7.68
N GLU A 93 -14.31 -4.94 -8.22
CA GLU A 93 -14.12 -6.36 -7.94
C GLU A 93 -12.74 -6.85 -8.37
N ARG A 94 -12.27 -6.43 -9.55
CA ARG A 94 -10.92 -6.78 -10.03
C ARG A 94 -9.84 -6.22 -9.12
N SER A 95 -10.01 -4.99 -8.64
CA SER A 95 -9.07 -4.35 -7.71
C SER A 95 -8.97 -5.13 -6.42
N LEU A 96 -10.10 -5.50 -5.83
CA LEU A 96 -10.15 -6.29 -4.60
C LEU A 96 -9.58 -7.69 -4.81
N ALA A 97 -9.93 -8.33 -5.93
CA ALA A 97 -9.39 -9.66 -6.30
C ALA A 97 -7.88 -9.62 -6.52
N ALA A 98 -7.34 -8.51 -7.01
CA ALA A 98 -5.90 -8.32 -7.17
C ALA A 98 -5.18 -8.13 -5.83
N GLY A 99 -5.91 -7.80 -4.76
CA GLY A 99 -5.37 -7.67 -3.42
C GLY A 99 -5.24 -6.24 -2.89
N CYS A 100 -5.91 -5.25 -3.50
CA CYS A 100 -5.89 -3.89 -2.95
C CYS A 100 -6.69 -3.82 -1.64
N ASN A 101 -6.39 -2.83 -0.82
CA ASN A 101 -7.06 -2.63 0.46
C ASN A 101 -8.29 -1.74 0.34
N ASP A 102 -8.28 -0.82 -0.62
CA ASP A 102 -9.39 0.10 -0.85
C ASP A 102 -9.34 0.64 -2.28
N PHE A 103 -10.41 1.24 -2.71
CA PHE A 103 -10.57 1.78 -4.06
C PHE A 103 -11.17 3.19 -3.97
N TYR A 104 -10.62 4.14 -4.71
CA TYR A 104 -11.11 5.51 -4.76
C TYR A 104 -11.22 5.98 -6.20
N SER A 105 -12.45 6.25 -6.64
CA SER A 105 -12.71 6.74 -8.01
C SER A 105 -12.44 8.23 -8.14
N LYS A 106 -11.79 8.63 -9.23
CA LYS A 106 -11.63 10.04 -9.59
C LYS A 106 -13.00 10.62 -10.01
N PRO A 107 -13.30 11.92 -9.79
CA PRO A 107 -12.42 12.96 -9.28
C PRO A 107 -12.16 12.84 -7.77
N ILE A 108 -10.92 13.17 -7.37
CA ILE A 108 -10.47 13.04 -6.00
C ILE A 108 -10.62 14.38 -5.28
N ASP A 109 -11.25 14.36 -4.10
CA ASP A 109 -11.25 15.51 -3.21
C ASP A 109 -10.28 15.30 -2.05
N LYS A 110 -9.78 16.38 -1.49
CA LYS A 110 -8.78 16.34 -0.42
C LYS A 110 -9.29 15.57 0.80
N LEU A 111 -10.49 15.86 1.27
CA LEU A 111 -11.04 15.21 2.46
C LEU A 111 -11.19 13.70 2.28
N GLY A 112 -11.74 13.26 1.15
CA GLY A 112 -11.93 11.84 0.84
C GLY A 112 -10.62 11.10 0.76
N LEU A 113 -9.61 11.68 0.10
CA LEU A 113 -8.28 11.08 0.00
C LEU A 113 -7.59 11.00 1.36
N VAL A 114 -7.51 12.11 2.07
CA VAL A 114 -6.83 12.17 3.37
C VAL A 114 -7.46 11.21 4.37
N THR A 115 -8.78 11.12 4.39
CA THR A 115 -9.48 10.19 5.27
C THR A 115 -9.10 8.74 4.98
N ARG A 116 -9.08 8.34 3.70
CA ARG A 116 -8.68 6.98 3.32
C ARG A 116 -7.23 6.69 3.63
N VAL A 117 -6.36 7.64 3.34
CA VAL A 117 -4.92 7.51 3.62
C VAL A 117 -4.68 7.32 5.12
N LYS A 118 -5.27 8.18 5.95
CA LYS A 118 -5.14 8.06 7.41
C LYS A 118 -5.64 6.72 7.92
N ASN A 119 -6.80 6.27 7.44
CA ASN A 119 -7.38 5.00 7.85
C ASN A 119 -6.48 3.81 7.48
N LEU A 120 -5.91 3.81 6.29
CA LEU A 120 -5.02 2.73 5.85
C LEU A 120 -3.68 2.75 6.59
N LEU A 121 -3.12 3.93 6.86
CA LEU A 121 -1.89 4.04 7.66
C LEU A 121 -2.12 3.56 9.10
N GLU A 122 -3.26 3.87 9.67
CA GLU A 122 -3.62 3.39 11.00
C GLU A 122 -3.78 1.87 11.01
N LEU A 123 -4.47 1.32 10.02
CA LEU A 123 -4.63 -0.13 9.87
C LEU A 123 -3.28 -0.82 9.71
N ARG A 124 -2.36 -0.23 8.95
CA ARG A 124 -1.00 -0.74 8.80
C ARG A 124 -0.27 -0.81 10.13
N SER A 125 -0.38 0.24 10.94
CA SER A 125 0.24 0.31 12.27
C SER A 125 -0.30 -0.76 13.21
N VAL A 126 -1.61 -0.96 13.23
CA VAL A 126 -2.27 -1.99 14.06
C VAL A 126 -1.83 -3.38 13.62
N THR A 127 -1.75 -3.64 12.33
CA THR A 127 -1.30 -4.92 11.79
C THR A 127 0.13 -5.22 12.23
N ASP A 128 1.02 -4.23 12.18
CA ASP A 128 2.40 -4.37 12.64
C ASP A 128 2.48 -4.73 14.12
N GLU A 129 1.67 -4.09 14.96
CA GLU A 129 1.61 -4.39 16.38
C GLU A 129 1.14 -5.82 16.65
N LEU A 130 0.11 -6.27 15.92
CA LEU A 130 -0.40 -7.63 16.04
C LEU A 130 0.64 -8.66 15.62
N GLU A 131 1.37 -8.41 14.54
CA GLU A 131 2.45 -9.29 14.09
C GLU A 131 3.57 -9.38 15.13
N ARG A 132 3.97 -8.26 15.72
CA ARG A 132 5.00 -8.24 16.78
C ARG A 132 4.54 -9.01 18.01
N LEU A 133 3.30 -8.81 18.41
CA LEU A 133 2.73 -9.51 19.57
C LEU A 133 2.64 -11.01 19.32
N ARG A 134 2.19 -11.41 18.12
CA ARG A 134 2.14 -12.82 17.74
C ARG A 134 3.52 -13.46 17.79
N SER A 135 4.52 -12.80 17.21
CA SER A 135 5.90 -13.29 17.23
C SER A 135 6.43 -13.46 18.67
N TYR A 136 6.13 -12.50 19.52
CA TYR A 136 6.52 -12.56 20.93
C TYR A 136 5.88 -13.76 21.63
N ILE A 137 4.59 -13.99 21.41
CA ILE A 137 3.86 -15.12 22.01
C ILE A 137 4.43 -16.45 21.48
N ASP A 138 4.66 -16.56 20.18
CA ASP A 138 5.24 -17.77 19.57
C ASP A 138 6.61 -18.08 20.14
N ASN A 139 7.45 -17.07 20.32
CA ASN A 139 8.77 -17.23 20.93
C ASN A 139 8.68 -17.67 22.39
N MET A 140 7.73 -17.14 23.14
CA MET A 140 7.50 -17.56 24.52
C MET A 140 7.05 -19.02 24.61
N GLU A 141 6.10 -19.42 23.77
CA GLU A 141 5.61 -20.80 23.72
C GLU A 141 6.75 -21.75 23.36
N GLU A 142 7.59 -21.39 22.39
CA GLU A 142 8.73 -22.20 21.99
C GLU A 142 9.73 -22.36 23.14
N SER A 143 10.02 -21.30 23.87
CA SER A 143 10.95 -21.36 25.01
C SER A 143 10.41 -22.19 26.17
N LEU A 144 9.10 -22.36 26.30
CA LEU A 144 8.45 -23.15 27.32
C LEU A 144 8.26 -24.62 26.94
N ARG A 145 8.50 -24.99 25.66
CA ARG A 145 8.40 -26.38 25.23
C ARG A 145 9.50 -27.23 25.88
N PRO A 146 9.19 -28.45 26.33
CA PRO A 146 10.23 -29.34 26.81
C PRO A 146 11.22 -29.66 25.70
N LYS A 147 12.51 -29.58 26.01
CA LYS A 147 13.53 -29.98 25.06
C LYS A 147 13.41 -31.49 24.81
N PRO A 148 13.54 -31.96 23.55
CA PRO A 148 13.50 -33.38 23.28
C PRO A 148 14.67 -34.07 24.04
N LYS A 149 14.37 -35.17 24.69
CA LYS A 149 15.39 -35.99 25.31
C LYS A 149 16.22 -36.70 24.25
N CYS A 150 17.51 -36.55 24.32
CA CYS A 150 18.43 -37.25 23.42
C CYS A 150 18.49 -38.75 23.75
#